data_a7e49535eb2110a4df7b858a88062687
#
_entry.id   a7e49535eb2110a4df7b858a88062687
#
_cell.length_a   1.000
_cell.length_b   1.000
_cell.length_c   1.000
_cell.angle_alpha   90.00
_cell.angle_beta   90.00
_cell.angle_gamma   90.00
#
_symmetry.space_group_name_H-M   'P 1'
#
loop_
_entity.id
_entity.type
_entity.pdbx_description
1 polymer ?
#
loop_
_entity_poly.entity_id
_entity_poly.type
_entity_poly.pdbx_seq_one_letter_code
_entity_poly.pdbx_strand_id
1 'polypeptide(L)'
;MTRFGRNWGTLMRAQAFERCSFRVFTQEIAEGDGTTVNVKEYLSQTLEISRDIDSKLEQLKELRALATKASATVTDMPGSPTRNTDKLESVVLKIVAQEEAINREIDRLVDLREEIAEIIRQERDGKTRRILELRYLCCKPWHEVAAKMELNPRYVYRLHDTAVRNLKNFVKSHQKPSKAT
;
A
#
# COMPACT_ATOMS: atom_id res chain seq x y z
N MET A 1 5.44 -1.57 -41.18
CA MET A 1 5.07 -0.23 -40.62
C MET A 1 4.01 -0.43 -39.54
N THR A 2 4.43 -0.60 -38.29
CA THR A 2 3.56 -0.89 -37.14
C THR A 2 3.44 0.38 -36.29
N ARG A 3 2.23 0.93 -36.28
CA ARG A 3 1.82 2.06 -35.45
C ARG A 3 1.73 1.62 -33.97
N PHE A 4 2.72 1.96 -33.16
CA PHE A 4 2.67 1.84 -31.70
C PHE A 4 2.47 3.25 -31.12
N GLY A 5 1.23 3.73 -31.16
CA GLY A 5 0.79 4.95 -30.48
C GLY A 5 0.20 4.60 -29.10
N ARG A 6 1.03 4.48 -28.09
CA ARG A 6 0.54 4.27 -26.71
C ARG A 6 0.02 5.58 -26.12
N ASN A 7 -1.22 5.54 -25.77
CA ASN A 7 -2.05 6.58 -25.23
C ASN A 7 -1.61 6.97 -23.77
N TRP A 8 -0.56 7.77 -23.65
CA TRP A 8 -0.07 8.31 -22.38
C TRP A 8 -1.06 9.28 -21.73
N GLY A 9 -1.98 9.84 -22.49
CA GLY A 9 -2.99 10.77 -22.00
C GLY A 9 -4.04 10.15 -21.07
N THR A 10 -4.33 8.86 -21.23
CA THR A 10 -5.34 8.15 -20.43
C THR A 10 -4.79 7.77 -19.04
N LEU A 11 -3.48 7.46 -18.96
CA LEU A 11 -2.83 7.12 -17.68
C LEU A 11 -2.71 8.35 -16.75
N MET A 12 -2.35 9.51 -17.32
CA MET A 12 -2.26 10.76 -16.53
C MET A 12 -3.63 11.25 -16.04
N ARG A 13 -4.71 11.04 -16.83
CA ARG A 13 -6.07 11.38 -16.39
C ARG A 13 -6.58 10.48 -15.28
N ALA A 14 -6.20 9.20 -15.25
CA ALA A 14 -6.55 8.28 -14.16
C ALA A 14 -5.89 8.67 -12.84
N GLN A 15 -4.61 9.05 -12.85
CA GLN A 15 -3.89 9.50 -11.66
C GLN A 15 -4.38 10.88 -11.13
N ALA A 16 -4.74 11.79 -12.04
CA ALA A 16 -5.34 13.08 -11.66
C ALA A 16 -6.74 12.91 -11.06
N PHE A 17 -7.51 11.94 -11.54
CA PHE A 17 -8.83 11.63 -11.02
C PHE A 17 -8.76 11.00 -9.61
N GLU A 18 -7.79 10.14 -9.33
CA GLU A 18 -7.58 9.61 -7.97
C GLU A 18 -7.21 10.72 -6.96
N ARG A 19 -6.37 11.69 -7.36
CA ARG A 19 -6.01 12.84 -6.50
C ARG A 19 -7.18 13.80 -6.26
N CYS A 20 -8.00 14.06 -7.27
CA CYS A 20 -9.18 14.92 -7.13
C CYS A 20 -10.29 14.28 -6.29
N SER A 21 -10.56 12.98 -6.48
CA SER A 21 -11.60 12.27 -5.73
C SER A 21 -11.23 12.13 -4.24
N PHE A 22 -9.94 11.97 -3.93
CA PHE A 22 -9.46 11.93 -2.54
C PHE A 22 -9.59 13.29 -1.84
N ARG A 23 -9.39 14.41 -2.56
CA ARG A 23 -9.39 15.75 -1.97
C ARG A 23 -10.80 16.31 -1.73
N VAL A 24 -11.78 15.93 -2.54
CA VAL A 24 -13.18 16.41 -2.39
C VAL A 24 -13.91 15.63 -1.30
N PHE A 25 -13.51 14.38 -1.04
CA PHE A 25 -14.20 13.52 -0.07
C PHE A 25 -13.70 13.67 1.38
N THR A 26 -12.51 14.23 1.60
CA THR A 26 -11.97 14.46 2.96
C THR A 26 -12.55 15.70 3.63
N GLN A 27 -13.29 16.56 2.91
CA GLN A 27 -13.78 17.84 3.43
C GLN A 27 -15.19 17.79 4.04
N GLU A 28 -15.91 16.67 3.88
CA GLU A 28 -17.34 16.58 4.30
C GLU A 28 -17.60 15.77 5.57
N ILE A 29 -16.55 15.28 6.27
CA ILE A 29 -16.71 14.51 7.52
C ILE A 29 -15.94 15.17 8.68
N ALA A 30 -15.88 16.50 8.72
CA ALA A 30 -15.21 17.23 9.79
C ALA A 30 -16.19 17.84 10.80
N GLU A 31 -17.31 17.17 11.11
CA GLU A 31 -18.15 17.56 12.27
C GLU A 31 -18.76 16.32 12.92
N GLY A 32 -18.22 15.92 14.07
CA GLY A 32 -18.89 14.96 14.93
C GLY A 32 -17.97 14.09 15.77
N ASP A 33 -17.71 14.53 16.99
CA ASP A 33 -17.29 13.72 18.13
C ASP A 33 -15.91 13.05 18.09
N GLY A 34 -15.04 13.53 18.95
CA GLY A 34 -13.60 13.20 19.09
C GLY A 34 -13.23 11.76 19.43
N THR A 35 -14.02 10.76 19.06
CA THR A 35 -13.75 9.34 19.27
C THR A 35 -14.25 8.44 18.13
N THR A 36 -14.60 8.98 16.98
CA THR A 36 -15.04 8.17 15.85
C THR A 36 -13.82 7.67 15.09
N VAL A 37 -13.41 6.45 15.38
CA VAL A 37 -12.51 5.71 14.52
C VAL A 37 -13.02 5.78 13.08
N ASN A 38 -12.21 6.39 12.23
CA ASN A 38 -12.54 6.47 10.81
C ASN A 38 -12.30 5.09 10.17
N VAL A 39 -13.39 4.35 9.98
CA VAL A 39 -13.35 3.01 9.35
C VAL A 39 -12.52 3.00 8.07
N LYS A 40 -12.68 4.04 7.25
CA LYS A 40 -11.95 4.17 5.99
C LYS A 40 -10.45 4.31 6.22
N GLU A 41 -10.05 5.07 7.21
CA GLU A 41 -8.66 5.27 7.61
C GLU A 41 -8.06 3.95 8.13
N TYR A 42 -8.78 3.25 9.00
CA TYR A 42 -8.37 1.93 9.48
C TYR A 42 -8.17 0.92 8.34
N LEU A 43 -9.14 0.81 7.44
CA LEU A 43 -9.00 -0.07 6.27
C LEU A 43 -7.87 0.35 5.33
N SER A 44 -7.59 1.66 5.23
CA SER A 44 -6.54 2.19 4.34
C SER A 44 -5.12 1.89 4.82
N GLN A 45 -4.91 1.51 6.07
CA GLN A 45 -3.58 1.17 6.60
C GLN A 45 -2.89 0.06 5.80
N THR A 46 -3.65 -0.92 5.29
CA THR A 46 -3.08 -1.96 4.40
C THR A 46 -2.51 -1.40 3.12
N LEU A 47 -3.15 -0.36 2.56
CA LEU A 47 -2.69 0.30 1.34
C LEU A 47 -1.42 1.13 1.60
N GLU A 48 -1.33 1.76 2.76
CA GLU A 48 -0.18 2.56 3.18
C GLU A 48 1.04 1.67 3.40
N ILE A 49 0.90 0.63 4.24
CA ILE A 49 1.98 -0.33 4.49
C ILE A 49 2.43 -1.02 3.20
N SER A 50 1.51 -1.39 2.32
CA SER A 50 1.86 -2.01 1.03
C SER A 50 2.71 -1.06 0.16
N ARG A 51 2.37 0.23 0.11
CA ARG A 51 3.15 1.24 -0.64
C ARG A 51 4.53 1.48 -0.03
N ASP A 52 4.61 1.49 1.30
CA ASP A 52 5.88 1.64 2.01
C ASP A 52 6.82 0.46 1.74
N ILE A 53 6.29 -0.76 1.73
CA ILE A 53 7.04 -1.96 1.35
C ILE A 53 7.53 -1.84 -0.10
N ASP A 54 6.68 -1.46 -1.06
CA ASP A 54 7.05 -1.29 -2.46
C ASP A 54 8.17 -0.25 -2.62
N SER A 55 8.06 0.88 -1.91
CA SER A 55 9.09 1.94 -1.90
C SER A 55 10.43 1.45 -1.35
N LYS A 56 10.42 0.70 -0.25
CA LYS A 56 11.63 0.15 0.37
C LYS A 56 12.27 -0.93 -0.50
N LEU A 57 11.47 -1.75 -1.18
CA LEU A 57 11.98 -2.74 -2.14
C LEU A 57 12.69 -2.08 -3.33
N GLU A 58 12.19 -0.96 -3.83
CA GLU A 58 12.88 -0.21 -4.90
C GLU A 58 14.20 0.39 -4.39
N GLN A 59 14.22 0.96 -3.19
CA GLN A 59 15.47 1.46 -2.56
C GLN A 59 16.49 0.32 -2.35
N LEU A 60 16.04 -0.86 -1.91
CA LEU A 60 16.89 -2.04 -1.75
C LEU A 60 17.50 -2.48 -3.07
N LYS A 61 16.74 -2.45 -4.14
CA LYS A 61 17.20 -2.76 -5.50
C LYS A 61 18.31 -1.78 -5.95
N GLU A 62 18.15 -0.50 -5.67
CA GLU A 62 19.18 0.51 -5.96
C GLU A 62 20.46 0.27 -5.16
N LEU A 63 20.35 -0.03 -3.85
CA LEU A 63 21.49 -0.35 -3.00
C LEU A 63 22.25 -1.59 -3.49
N ARG A 64 21.54 -2.64 -3.90
CA ARG A 64 22.15 -3.86 -4.48
C ARG A 64 22.87 -3.53 -5.80
N ALA A 65 22.30 -2.68 -6.64
CA ALA A 65 22.95 -2.25 -7.88
C ALA A 65 24.23 -1.45 -7.62
N LEU A 66 24.26 -0.61 -6.58
CA LEU A 66 25.46 0.11 -6.15
C LEU A 66 26.52 -0.83 -5.59
N ALA A 67 26.15 -1.83 -4.79
CA ALA A 67 27.08 -2.86 -4.27
C ALA A 67 27.73 -3.65 -5.41
N THR A 68 26.94 -4.03 -6.42
CA THR A 68 27.44 -4.74 -7.61
C THR A 68 28.42 -3.90 -8.41
N LYS A 69 28.16 -2.61 -8.61
CA LYS A 69 29.08 -1.71 -9.29
C LYS A 69 30.39 -1.52 -8.50
N ALA A 70 30.28 -1.37 -7.17
CA ALA A 70 31.46 -1.22 -6.32
C ALA A 70 32.36 -2.46 -6.32
N SER A 71 31.77 -3.67 -6.36
CA SER A 71 32.54 -4.93 -6.44
C SER A 71 33.20 -5.11 -7.81
N ALA A 72 32.60 -4.67 -8.90
CA ALA A 72 33.15 -4.78 -10.25
C ALA A 72 34.40 -3.88 -10.44
N THR A 73 34.49 -2.75 -9.73
CA THR A 73 35.65 -1.85 -9.81
C THR A 73 36.86 -2.30 -8.99
N VAL A 74 36.70 -3.29 -8.11
CA VAL A 74 37.80 -3.79 -7.25
C VAL A 74 38.74 -4.76 -8.00
N THR A 75 38.37 -5.26 -9.19
CA THR A 75 39.07 -6.36 -9.85
C THR A 75 40.29 -5.96 -10.67
N ASP A 76 40.54 -4.66 -10.95
CA ASP A 76 41.49 -4.30 -12.01
C ASP A 76 42.59 -3.27 -11.67
N MET A 77 42.86 -2.93 -10.40
CA MET A 77 43.93 -2.00 -10.07
C MET A 77 44.65 -2.35 -8.75
N PRO A 78 46.02 -2.45 -8.76
CA PRO A 78 46.79 -2.59 -7.53
C PRO A 78 46.87 -1.24 -6.80
N GLY A 79 45.89 -0.92 -6.01
CA GLY A 79 45.85 0.27 -5.18
C GLY A 79 45.22 -0.11 -3.84
N SER A 80 45.72 0.47 -2.78
CA SER A 80 45.40 0.22 -1.35
C SER A 80 44.04 -0.46 -1.08
N PRO A 81 43.98 -1.73 -0.71
CA PRO A 81 42.73 -2.51 -0.68
C PRO A 81 41.74 -2.09 0.42
N THR A 82 42.19 -1.39 1.44
CA THR A 82 41.42 -1.15 2.67
C THR A 82 40.24 -0.18 2.49
N ARG A 83 40.37 0.84 1.67
CA ARG A 83 39.37 1.92 1.58
C ARG A 83 38.12 1.55 0.78
N ASN A 84 38.22 0.60 -0.15
CA ASN A 84 37.09 0.14 -0.96
C ASN A 84 36.30 -0.99 -0.27
N THR A 85 36.98 -1.81 0.53
CA THR A 85 36.35 -2.86 1.36
C THR A 85 35.45 -2.26 2.41
N ASP A 86 35.86 -1.21 3.11
CA ASP A 86 35.06 -0.54 4.15
C ASP A 86 33.75 0.05 3.58
N LYS A 87 33.83 0.62 2.36
CA LYS A 87 32.65 1.13 1.67
C LYS A 87 31.68 0.04 1.27
N LEU A 88 32.19 -1.06 0.74
CA LEU A 88 31.38 -2.22 0.33
C LEU A 88 30.71 -2.86 1.57
N GLU A 89 31.46 -3.04 2.65
CA GLU A 89 30.95 -3.56 3.91
C GLU A 89 29.81 -2.67 4.44
N SER A 90 30.00 -1.36 4.46
CA SER A 90 28.98 -0.40 4.86
C SER A 90 27.69 -0.50 4.01
N VAL A 91 27.81 -0.74 2.71
CA VAL A 91 26.64 -0.90 1.82
C VAL A 91 25.94 -2.23 2.08
N VAL A 92 26.70 -3.32 2.29
CA VAL A 92 26.12 -4.63 2.62
C VAL A 92 25.36 -4.59 3.94
N LEU A 93 25.90 -3.95 4.97
CA LEU A 93 25.21 -3.78 6.25
C LEU A 93 23.90 -3.00 6.10
N LYS A 94 23.87 -1.98 5.25
CA LYS A 94 22.63 -1.24 4.94
C LYS A 94 21.61 -2.11 4.22
N ILE A 95 22.05 -2.97 3.30
CA ILE A 95 21.16 -3.91 2.60
C ILE A 95 20.51 -4.84 3.63
N VAL A 96 21.27 -5.46 4.51
CA VAL A 96 20.78 -6.39 5.52
C VAL A 96 19.78 -5.68 6.46
N ALA A 97 20.12 -4.50 6.95
CA ALA A 97 19.23 -3.73 7.82
C ALA A 97 17.91 -3.34 7.12
N GLN A 98 17.97 -3.02 5.81
CA GLN A 98 16.78 -2.71 5.03
C GLN A 98 15.90 -3.96 4.79
N GLU A 99 16.51 -5.11 4.52
CA GLU A 99 15.80 -6.39 4.36
C GLU A 99 15.06 -6.77 5.63
N GLU A 100 15.69 -6.65 6.79
CA GLU A 100 15.05 -6.90 8.09
C GLU A 100 13.88 -5.93 8.36
N ALA A 101 14.04 -4.66 7.99
CA ALA A 101 12.96 -3.68 8.13
C ALA A 101 11.77 -4.02 7.23
N ILE A 102 12.02 -4.43 5.99
CA ILE A 102 10.97 -4.86 5.05
C ILE A 102 10.24 -6.10 5.59
N ASN A 103 10.98 -7.10 6.08
CA ASN A 103 10.38 -8.31 6.64
C ASN A 103 9.43 -8.00 7.81
N ARG A 104 9.83 -7.14 8.75
CA ARG A 104 8.95 -6.70 9.85
C ARG A 104 7.67 -6.01 9.36
N GLU A 105 7.75 -5.25 8.27
CA GLU A 105 6.56 -4.61 7.71
C GLU A 105 5.66 -5.58 6.93
N ILE A 106 6.25 -6.59 6.28
CA ILE A 106 5.48 -7.67 5.65
C ILE A 106 4.69 -8.43 6.72
N ASP A 107 5.32 -8.81 7.84
CA ASP A 107 4.66 -9.50 8.94
C ASP A 107 3.49 -8.65 9.47
N ARG A 108 3.72 -7.38 9.73
CA ARG A 108 2.66 -6.44 10.15
C ARG A 108 1.53 -6.31 9.13
N LEU A 109 1.85 -6.32 7.84
CA LEU A 109 0.83 -6.26 6.78
C LEU A 109 -0.02 -7.53 6.73
N VAL A 110 0.59 -8.69 6.96
CA VAL A 110 -0.11 -9.98 7.01
C VAL A 110 -1.10 -9.97 8.17
N ASP A 111 -0.66 -9.64 9.38
CA ASP A 111 -1.52 -9.57 10.57
C ASP A 111 -2.70 -8.60 10.36
N LEU A 112 -2.41 -7.40 9.87
CA LEU A 112 -3.44 -6.40 9.61
C LEU A 112 -4.44 -6.84 8.52
N ARG A 113 -3.98 -7.56 7.50
CA ARG A 113 -4.87 -8.12 6.47
C ARG A 113 -5.82 -9.18 7.03
N GLU A 114 -5.36 -10.00 7.96
CA GLU A 114 -6.20 -10.98 8.64
C GLU A 114 -7.29 -10.29 9.47
N GLU A 115 -6.93 -9.29 10.27
CA GLU A 115 -7.89 -8.49 11.04
C GLU A 115 -8.94 -7.82 10.14
N ILE A 116 -8.49 -7.18 9.06
CA ILE A 116 -9.38 -6.51 8.11
C ILE A 116 -10.26 -7.52 7.36
N ALA A 117 -9.75 -8.69 7.03
CA ALA A 117 -10.53 -9.75 6.39
C ALA A 117 -11.67 -10.24 7.29
N GLU A 118 -11.42 -10.36 8.61
CA GLU A 118 -12.47 -10.69 9.59
C GLU A 118 -13.57 -9.61 9.61
N ILE A 119 -13.19 -8.36 9.62
CA ILE A 119 -14.13 -7.24 9.61
C ILE A 119 -14.95 -7.23 8.31
N ILE A 120 -14.30 -7.41 7.16
CA ILE A 120 -14.97 -7.43 5.84
C ILE A 120 -15.96 -8.60 5.73
N ARG A 121 -15.68 -9.73 6.35
CA ARG A 121 -16.61 -10.90 6.40
C ARG A 121 -17.94 -10.58 7.08
N GLN A 122 -18.02 -9.56 7.93
CA GLN A 122 -19.24 -9.11 8.55
C GLN A 122 -20.19 -8.36 7.59
N GLU A 123 -19.69 -7.92 6.42
CA GLU A 123 -20.55 -7.31 5.41
C GLU A 123 -21.46 -8.36 4.77
N ARG A 124 -22.77 -8.14 4.84
CA ARG A 124 -23.77 -9.11 4.40
C ARG A 124 -23.94 -9.15 2.88
N ASP A 125 -23.84 -7.98 2.23
CA ASP A 125 -23.98 -7.93 0.78
C ASP A 125 -22.69 -8.36 0.08
N GLY A 126 -22.79 -9.42 -0.73
CA GLY A 126 -21.64 -9.99 -1.45
C GLY A 126 -20.97 -9.03 -2.45
N LYS A 127 -21.73 -8.06 -3.01
CA LYS A 127 -21.16 -7.08 -3.94
C LYS A 127 -20.30 -6.05 -3.20
N THR A 128 -20.81 -5.50 -2.12
CA THR A 128 -20.08 -4.53 -1.28
C THR A 128 -18.87 -5.19 -0.61
N ARG A 129 -19.03 -6.41 -0.10
CA ARG A 129 -17.91 -7.21 0.42
C ARG A 129 -16.80 -7.39 -0.61
N ARG A 130 -17.15 -7.78 -1.84
CA ARG A 130 -16.17 -7.98 -2.93
C ARG A 130 -15.42 -6.70 -3.29
N ILE A 131 -16.08 -5.55 -3.26
CA ILE A 131 -15.42 -4.24 -3.47
C ILE A 131 -14.39 -3.97 -2.37
N LEU A 132 -14.72 -4.23 -1.10
CA LEU A 132 -13.80 -4.05 0.03
C LEU A 132 -12.60 -5.00 -0.08
N GLU A 133 -12.81 -6.27 -0.41
CA GLU A 133 -11.74 -7.25 -0.63
C GLU A 133 -10.78 -6.79 -1.72
N LEU A 134 -11.30 -6.42 -2.89
CA LEU A 134 -10.48 -5.97 -4.00
C LEU A 134 -9.69 -4.71 -3.67
N ARG A 135 -10.31 -3.77 -2.95
CA ARG A 135 -9.66 -2.51 -2.60
C ARG A 135 -8.62 -2.67 -1.50
N TYR A 136 -8.97 -3.29 -0.37
CA TYR A 136 -8.17 -3.27 0.84
C TYR A 136 -7.30 -4.52 1.06
N LEU A 137 -7.75 -5.69 0.66
CA LEU A 137 -6.95 -6.91 0.76
C LEU A 137 -6.07 -7.14 -0.48
N CYS A 138 -6.61 -6.86 -1.67
CA CYS A 138 -5.86 -7.00 -2.92
C CYS A 138 -5.18 -5.70 -3.36
N CYS A 139 -5.30 -4.59 -2.63
CA CYS A 139 -4.69 -3.28 -2.89
C CYS A 139 -4.96 -2.73 -4.30
N LYS A 140 -6.11 -3.08 -4.92
CA LYS A 140 -6.41 -2.67 -6.28
C LYS A 140 -6.84 -1.21 -6.38
N PRO A 141 -6.38 -0.45 -7.38
CA PRO A 141 -6.87 0.90 -7.65
C PRO A 141 -8.33 0.87 -8.09
N TRP A 142 -9.06 1.96 -7.86
CA TRP A 142 -10.49 2.03 -8.09
C TRP A 142 -10.93 1.70 -9.51
N HIS A 143 -10.15 2.07 -10.52
CA HIS A 143 -10.46 1.74 -11.91
C HIS A 143 -10.40 0.23 -12.19
N GLU A 144 -9.45 -0.50 -11.55
CA GLU A 144 -9.40 -1.95 -11.63
C GLU A 144 -10.54 -2.62 -10.86
N VAL A 145 -10.91 -2.08 -9.69
CA VAL A 145 -12.07 -2.56 -8.93
C VAL A 145 -13.33 -2.44 -9.77
N ALA A 146 -13.57 -1.27 -10.39
CA ALA A 146 -14.71 -1.05 -11.26
C ALA A 146 -14.74 -2.00 -12.47
N ALA A 147 -13.58 -2.19 -13.12
CA ALA A 147 -13.44 -3.10 -14.25
C ALA A 147 -13.72 -4.56 -13.86
N LYS A 148 -13.17 -5.03 -12.71
CA LYS A 148 -13.38 -6.41 -12.23
C LYS A 148 -14.80 -6.68 -11.75
N MET A 149 -15.49 -5.65 -11.30
CA MET A 149 -16.89 -5.73 -10.88
C MET A 149 -17.87 -5.51 -12.05
N GLU A 150 -17.37 -5.11 -13.22
CA GLU A 150 -18.18 -4.71 -14.39
C GLU A 150 -19.21 -3.62 -14.06
N LEU A 151 -18.80 -2.68 -13.20
CA LEU A 151 -19.64 -1.61 -12.69
C LEU A 151 -19.09 -0.23 -13.06
N ASN A 152 -20.00 0.74 -13.16
CA ASN A 152 -19.60 2.14 -13.31
C ASN A 152 -18.83 2.60 -12.04
N PRO A 153 -17.70 3.31 -12.17
CA PRO A 153 -16.91 3.79 -11.03
C PRO A 153 -17.72 4.57 -9.99
N ARG A 154 -18.64 5.42 -10.40
CA ARG A 154 -19.51 6.16 -9.47
C ARG A 154 -20.38 5.23 -8.62
N TYR A 155 -20.85 4.14 -9.20
CA TYR A 155 -21.65 3.16 -8.49
C TYR A 155 -20.79 2.36 -7.50
N VAL A 156 -19.56 2.03 -7.87
CA VAL A 156 -18.58 1.38 -6.96
C VAL A 156 -18.33 2.24 -5.73
N TYR A 157 -18.11 3.56 -5.88
CA TYR A 157 -17.94 4.47 -4.75
C TYR A 157 -19.18 4.51 -3.83
N ARG A 158 -20.37 4.54 -4.39
CA ARG A 158 -21.62 4.51 -3.58
C ARG A 158 -21.75 3.20 -2.79
N LEU A 159 -21.45 2.07 -3.39
CA LEU A 159 -21.45 0.78 -2.71
C LEU A 159 -20.39 0.72 -1.62
N HIS A 160 -19.19 1.21 -1.89
CA HIS A 160 -18.12 1.31 -0.91
C HIS A 160 -18.52 2.17 0.30
N ASP A 161 -19.11 3.35 0.09
CA ASP A 161 -19.54 4.22 1.19
C ASP A 161 -20.63 3.56 2.04
N THR A 162 -21.51 2.79 1.41
CA THR A 162 -22.50 1.99 2.13
C THR A 162 -21.85 0.91 2.98
N ALA A 163 -20.90 0.16 2.42
CA ALA A 163 -20.16 -0.87 3.14
C ALA A 163 -19.38 -0.30 4.34
N VAL A 164 -18.69 0.83 4.15
CA VAL A 164 -17.95 1.50 5.23
C VAL A 164 -18.88 1.94 6.38
N ARG A 165 -20.08 2.42 6.06
CA ARG A 165 -21.07 2.75 7.09
C ARG A 165 -21.56 1.51 7.86
N ASN A 166 -21.81 0.41 7.16
CA ASN A 166 -22.24 -0.84 7.79
C ASN A 166 -21.17 -1.41 8.73
N LEU A 167 -19.89 -1.28 8.38
CA LEU A 167 -18.77 -1.80 9.17
C LEU A 167 -18.38 -0.93 10.37
N LYS A 168 -18.94 0.26 10.52
CA LYS A 168 -18.55 1.20 11.59
C LYS A 168 -18.59 0.60 13.00
N ASN A 169 -19.58 -0.21 13.29
CA ASN A 169 -19.73 -0.82 14.61
C ASN A 169 -18.71 -1.95 14.86
N PHE A 170 -18.35 -2.69 13.81
CA PHE A 170 -17.40 -3.79 13.89
C PHE A 170 -15.96 -3.28 14.08
N VAL A 171 -15.55 -2.25 13.36
CA VAL A 171 -14.24 -1.62 13.52
C VAL A 171 -14.04 -1.06 14.93
N LYS A 172 -15.06 -0.43 15.51
CA LYS A 172 -15.00 0.07 16.90
C LYS A 172 -14.73 -1.03 17.92
N SER A 173 -15.23 -2.24 17.71
CA SER A 173 -15.02 -3.38 18.63
C SER A 173 -13.61 -3.94 18.54
N HIS A 174 -12.99 -3.95 17.36
CA HIS A 174 -11.62 -4.45 17.15
C HIS A 174 -10.53 -3.49 17.62
N GLN A 175 -10.80 -2.19 17.65
CA GLN A 175 -9.83 -1.18 18.09
C GLN A 175 -9.85 -0.89 19.60
N LYS A 176 -10.69 -1.55 20.39
CA LYS A 176 -10.55 -1.46 21.84
C LYS A 176 -9.20 -2.08 22.22
N PRO A 177 -8.29 -1.31 22.87
CA PRO A 177 -7.06 -1.88 23.38
C PRO A 177 -7.44 -3.00 24.35
N SER A 178 -6.92 -4.19 24.12
CA SER A 178 -6.92 -5.24 25.13
C SER A 178 -6.22 -4.64 26.35
N LYS A 179 -6.96 -4.34 27.41
CA LYS A 179 -6.37 -3.97 28.69
C LYS A 179 -5.50 -5.14 29.08
N ALA A 180 -4.18 -4.95 28.96
CA ALA A 180 -3.21 -5.84 29.53
C ALA A 180 -3.49 -5.89 31.04
N THR A 181 -3.83 -7.07 31.52
CA THR A 181 -3.87 -7.43 32.94
C THR A 181 -2.46 -7.72 33.38
#